data_d61a832e94413b381a0f507bad3cf9f7
#
_entry.id   d61a832e94413b381a0f507bad3cf9f7
#
_cell.length_a   1.000
_cell.length_b   1.000
_cell.length_c   1.000
_cell.angle_alpha   90.00
_cell.angle_beta   90.00
_cell.angle_gamma   90.00
#
_symmetry.space_group_name_H-M   'P 1'
#
loop_
_entity.id
_entity.type
_entity.pdbx_description
1 polymer ?
#
loop_
_entity_poly.entity_id
_entity_poly.type
_entity_poly.pdbx_seq_one_letter_code
_entity_poly.pdbx_strand_id
1 'polypeptide(L)'
;MGLDASLAILGWTRMVILVVCFAGAAHLDNKQRKVHNSYWKVWVKSAVLLWVLEIAIRSDDWITYCTMAAVLAYGSTALIGTPTIADLKKGSWVDWAVVVWYGIGMYGIYWGVVEYIPLNDVTAVLSYPTNSNEYMWLQTLMVIPIMFFIKMAWKLRLIHGGADAKALLFVAVLIPSWVTFVPVNGDTFVPPVFALLVWGGLGFFLLPLSLILHNIADNNVKSFDDITMIWHATRMPLDEITDNFVWLLDEVVISPDGEPTIVSSLQPPKKSPTREELMIKIEELRLMDVEDAWVTKKYPLLSYIFPGTILMIFFGDPIWWILYFAGLA
;
A
#
# COMPACT_ATOMS: atom_id res chain seq x y z
N MET A 1 30.53 3.85 19.88
CA MET A 1 29.49 2.90 19.44
C MET A 1 29.91 2.42 18.07
N GLY A 2 30.03 1.10 17.81
CA GLY A 2 30.47 0.62 16.50
C GLY A 2 29.42 0.90 15.42
N LEU A 3 29.85 0.97 14.16
CA LEU A 3 28.98 1.20 12.99
C LEU A 3 27.78 0.25 12.98
N ASP A 4 28.01 -1.04 13.20
CA ASP A 4 26.98 -2.08 13.23
C ASP A 4 25.92 -1.85 14.30
N ALA A 5 26.32 -1.36 15.49
CA ALA A 5 25.36 -1.05 16.55
C ALA A 5 24.47 0.17 16.19
N SER A 6 25.02 1.17 15.52
CA SER A 6 24.24 2.33 15.05
C SER A 6 23.24 1.94 13.97
N LEU A 7 23.63 1.10 13.04
CA LEU A 7 22.76 0.58 11.98
C LEU A 7 21.67 -0.33 12.54
N ALA A 8 21.99 -1.16 13.54
CA ALA A 8 21.01 -2.00 14.22
C ALA A 8 19.93 -1.16 14.94
N ILE A 9 20.34 -0.11 15.66
CA ILE A 9 19.41 0.81 16.32
C ILE A 9 18.51 1.49 15.28
N LEU A 10 19.08 1.92 14.16
CA LEU A 10 18.34 2.53 13.07
C LEU A 10 17.29 1.57 12.50
N GLY A 11 17.70 0.30 12.27
CA GLY A 11 16.80 -0.76 11.80
C GLY A 11 15.63 -1.00 12.77
N TRP A 12 15.91 -1.20 14.05
CA TRP A 12 14.86 -1.36 15.06
C TRP A 12 13.93 -0.16 15.16
N THR A 13 14.47 1.05 15.08
CA THR A 13 13.66 2.28 15.08
C THR A 13 12.71 2.31 13.88
N ARG A 14 13.17 1.91 12.70
CA ARG A 14 12.32 1.80 11.50
C ARG A 14 11.20 0.78 11.68
N MET A 15 11.51 -0.39 12.28
CA MET A 15 10.51 -1.42 12.56
C MET A 15 9.41 -0.90 13.50
N VAL A 16 9.81 -0.23 14.59
CA VAL A 16 8.85 0.36 15.54
C VAL A 16 7.97 1.41 14.84
N ILE A 17 8.58 2.32 14.07
CA ILE A 17 7.84 3.34 13.31
C ILE A 17 6.89 2.70 12.30
N LEU A 18 7.33 1.67 11.60
CA LEU A 18 6.50 0.92 10.65
C LEU A 18 5.25 0.36 11.35
N VAL A 19 5.45 -0.40 12.42
CA VAL A 19 4.35 -1.06 13.16
C VAL A 19 3.38 -0.03 13.73
N VAL A 20 3.88 1.01 14.41
CA VAL A 20 3.02 2.04 15.03
C VAL A 20 2.26 2.84 13.99
N CYS A 21 2.93 3.23 12.89
CA CYS A 21 2.30 3.94 11.79
C CYS A 21 1.19 3.09 11.14
N PHE A 22 1.47 1.83 10.83
CA PHE A 22 0.47 0.98 10.17
C PHE A 22 -0.66 0.54 11.10
N ALA A 23 -0.41 0.33 12.40
CA ALA A 23 -1.46 0.10 13.38
C ALA A 23 -2.45 1.29 13.46
N GLY A 24 -1.91 2.51 13.54
CA GLY A 24 -2.72 3.72 13.54
C GLY A 24 -3.46 3.95 12.22
N ALA A 25 -2.81 3.72 11.08
CA ALA A 25 -3.42 3.84 9.75
C ALA A 25 -4.55 2.81 9.55
N ALA A 26 -4.33 1.55 9.93
CA ALA A 26 -5.34 0.49 9.87
C ALA A 26 -6.54 0.79 10.78
N HIS A 27 -6.29 1.30 11.99
CA HIS A 27 -7.37 1.73 12.90
C HIS A 27 -8.23 2.85 12.29
N LEU A 28 -7.59 3.89 11.74
CA LEU A 28 -8.29 5.00 11.10
C LEU A 28 -9.07 4.54 9.86
N ASP A 29 -8.45 3.70 9.04
CA ASP A 29 -9.07 3.19 7.82
C ASP A 29 -10.27 2.30 8.16
N ASN A 30 -10.16 1.46 9.17
CA ASN A 30 -11.27 0.62 9.62
C ASN A 30 -12.44 1.45 10.17
N LYS A 31 -12.15 2.50 10.97
CA LYS A 31 -13.16 3.33 11.61
C LYS A 31 -13.80 4.37 10.68
N GLN A 32 -13.01 5.01 9.82
CA GLN A 32 -13.43 6.19 9.03
C GLN A 32 -13.38 5.96 7.52
N ARG A 33 -12.85 4.82 7.07
CA ARG A 33 -12.59 4.53 5.63
C ARG A 33 -11.75 5.62 4.95
N LYS A 34 -10.96 6.33 5.75
CA LYS A 34 -10.15 7.44 5.28
C LYS A 34 -8.97 7.69 6.20
N VAL A 35 -7.77 7.75 5.62
CA VAL A 35 -6.57 8.24 6.30
C VAL A 35 -6.18 9.59 5.69
N HIS A 36 -6.22 10.64 6.50
CA HIS A 36 -5.96 12.02 6.04
C HIS A 36 -4.49 12.22 5.65
N ASN A 37 -4.25 13.15 4.70
CA ASN A 37 -2.89 13.51 4.28
C ASN A 37 -2.01 14.02 5.43
N SER A 38 -2.61 14.66 6.45
CA SER A 38 -1.90 15.12 7.64
C SER A 38 -1.23 13.98 8.40
N TYR A 39 -1.85 12.81 8.47
CA TYR A 39 -1.28 11.62 9.08
C TYR A 39 0.04 11.23 8.39
N TRP A 40 0.01 11.07 7.07
CA TRP A 40 1.19 10.71 6.28
C TRP A 40 2.29 11.78 6.34
N LYS A 41 1.91 13.08 6.38
CA LYS A 41 2.86 14.19 6.51
C LYS A 41 3.66 14.13 7.83
N VAL A 42 3.06 13.65 8.91
CA VAL A 42 3.77 13.47 10.19
C VAL A 42 4.77 12.32 10.10
N TRP A 43 4.33 11.15 9.64
CA TRP A 43 5.16 9.95 9.61
C TRP A 43 6.29 10.02 8.57
N VAL A 44 6.06 10.65 7.43
CA VAL A 44 7.11 10.86 6.41
C VAL A 44 8.29 11.65 6.95
N LYS A 45 8.07 12.62 7.85
CA LYS A 45 9.18 13.37 8.48
C LYS A 45 10.13 12.46 9.24
N SER A 46 9.59 11.51 10.01
CA SER A 46 10.39 10.51 10.73
C SER A 46 11.16 9.60 9.76
N ALA A 47 10.52 9.17 8.68
CA ALA A 47 11.18 8.34 7.66
C ALA A 47 12.34 9.07 6.99
N VAL A 48 12.13 10.33 6.60
CA VAL A 48 13.17 11.19 6.00
C VAL A 48 14.33 11.39 6.97
N LEU A 49 14.04 11.70 8.24
CA LEU A 49 15.09 11.87 9.27
C LEU A 49 15.95 10.62 9.40
N LEU A 50 15.32 9.43 9.49
CA LEU A 50 16.07 8.17 9.60
C LEU A 50 16.88 7.87 8.34
N TRP A 51 16.39 8.27 7.17
CA TRP A 51 17.14 8.08 5.92
C TRP A 51 18.35 9.02 5.84
N VAL A 52 18.19 10.29 6.23
CA VAL A 52 19.31 11.23 6.35
C VAL A 52 20.38 10.70 7.31
N LEU A 53 19.95 10.17 8.48
CA LEU A 53 20.87 9.56 9.45
C LEU A 53 21.57 8.31 8.89
N GLU A 54 20.86 7.50 8.09
CA GLU A 54 21.49 6.34 7.42
C GLU A 54 22.58 6.78 6.46
N ILE A 55 22.32 7.79 5.60
CA ILE A 55 23.32 8.31 4.68
C ILE A 55 24.52 8.84 5.46
N ALA A 56 24.30 9.63 6.52
CA ALA A 56 25.38 10.17 7.34
C ALA A 56 26.24 9.10 8.03
N ILE A 57 25.64 7.96 8.40
CA ILE A 57 26.34 6.86 9.06
C ILE A 57 27.11 5.99 8.06
N ARG A 58 26.54 5.75 6.87
CA ARG A 58 27.07 4.77 5.92
C ARG A 58 27.97 5.36 4.86
N SER A 59 27.70 6.55 4.39
CA SER A 59 28.31 7.08 3.18
C SER A 59 28.93 8.47 3.38
N ASP A 60 28.24 9.37 4.08
CA ASP A 60 28.60 10.80 4.19
C ASP A 60 28.87 11.48 2.83
N ASP A 61 28.21 10.99 1.78
CA ASP A 61 28.41 11.43 0.41
C ASP A 61 27.34 12.42 -0.03
N TRP A 62 27.76 13.62 -0.46
CA TRP A 62 26.85 14.68 -0.89
C TRP A 62 26.03 14.32 -2.13
N ILE A 63 26.55 13.47 -3.03
CA ILE A 63 25.86 13.04 -4.25
C ILE A 63 24.60 12.25 -3.87
N THR A 64 24.70 11.38 -2.87
CA THR A 64 23.59 10.59 -2.35
C THR A 64 22.53 11.49 -1.70
N TYR A 65 22.94 12.51 -0.92
CA TYR A 65 21.98 13.50 -0.37
C TYR A 65 21.25 14.28 -1.46
N CYS A 66 21.99 14.72 -2.49
CA CYS A 66 21.37 15.39 -3.63
C CYS A 66 20.38 14.48 -4.36
N THR A 67 20.74 13.22 -4.61
CA THR A 67 19.85 12.24 -5.25
C THR A 67 18.59 11.98 -4.42
N MET A 68 18.72 11.90 -3.09
CA MET A 68 17.58 11.80 -2.18
C MET A 68 16.61 12.97 -2.35
N ALA A 69 17.08 14.18 -2.67
CA ALA A 69 16.18 15.31 -2.90
C ALA A 69 15.22 15.06 -4.07
N ALA A 70 15.63 14.37 -5.15
CA ALA A 70 14.73 13.96 -6.25
C ALA A 70 13.65 12.96 -5.76
N VAL A 71 14.03 12.01 -4.93
CA VAL A 71 13.10 11.03 -4.35
C VAL A 71 12.03 11.74 -3.52
N LEU A 72 12.46 12.66 -2.65
CA LEU A 72 11.56 13.40 -1.79
C LEU A 72 10.66 14.36 -2.57
N ALA A 73 11.20 15.04 -3.59
CA ALA A 73 10.42 15.86 -4.51
C ALA A 73 9.34 15.01 -5.20
N TYR A 74 9.72 13.86 -5.75
CA TYR A 74 8.80 12.96 -6.43
C TYR A 74 7.75 12.37 -5.50
N GLY A 75 8.15 11.92 -4.30
CA GLY A 75 7.24 11.39 -3.27
C GLY A 75 6.25 12.43 -2.76
N SER A 76 6.70 13.68 -2.55
CA SER A 76 5.87 14.77 -2.04
C SER A 76 4.67 15.08 -2.92
N THR A 77 4.78 14.88 -4.25
CA THR A 77 3.67 15.11 -5.18
C THR A 77 2.44 14.23 -4.93
N ALA A 78 2.59 13.12 -4.21
CA ALA A 78 1.46 12.29 -3.78
C ALA A 78 0.65 12.91 -2.62
N LEU A 79 1.26 13.83 -1.86
CA LEU A 79 0.66 14.48 -0.69
C LEU A 79 0.16 15.90 -0.98
N ILE A 80 0.87 16.63 -1.85
CA ILE A 80 0.62 18.05 -2.13
C ILE A 80 0.18 18.31 -3.58
N GLY A 81 0.21 17.30 -4.43
CA GLY A 81 -0.02 17.42 -5.86
C GLY A 81 1.26 17.74 -6.67
N THR A 82 1.17 17.59 -7.98
CA THR A 82 2.27 17.93 -8.89
C THR A 82 2.23 19.42 -9.18
N PRO A 83 3.32 20.18 -8.96
CA PRO A 83 3.38 21.60 -9.25
C PRO A 83 3.04 21.88 -10.73
N THR A 84 2.16 22.83 -10.98
CA THR A 84 1.84 23.29 -12.32
C THR A 84 2.47 24.69 -12.58
N ILE A 85 2.63 25.06 -13.84
CA ILE A 85 3.14 26.40 -14.20
C ILE A 85 2.24 27.49 -13.60
N ALA A 86 0.93 27.23 -13.50
CA ALA A 86 -0.01 28.17 -12.89
C ALA A 86 0.23 28.35 -11.39
N ASP A 87 0.56 27.27 -10.67
CA ASP A 87 0.85 27.33 -9.22
C ASP A 87 2.17 28.04 -8.96
N LEU A 88 3.18 27.81 -9.79
CA LEU A 88 4.46 28.52 -9.70
C LEU A 88 4.28 30.03 -9.96
N LYS A 89 3.43 30.41 -10.93
CA LYS A 89 3.13 31.83 -11.20
C LYS A 89 2.36 32.51 -10.06
N LYS A 90 1.62 31.77 -9.26
CA LYS A 90 0.95 32.27 -8.05
C LYS A 90 1.91 32.49 -6.87
N GLY A 91 3.18 32.11 -7.02
CA GLY A 91 4.20 32.32 -5.99
C GLY A 91 4.11 31.35 -4.80
N SER A 92 3.53 30.17 -4.99
CA SER A 92 3.50 29.10 -3.97
C SER A 92 4.93 28.67 -3.62
N TRP A 93 5.37 29.00 -2.41
CA TRP A 93 6.73 28.65 -1.96
C TRP A 93 6.93 27.12 -1.88
N VAL A 94 5.87 26.36 -1.61
CA VAL A 94 5.90 24.89 -1.54
C VAL A 94 6.18 24.31 -2.93
N ASP A 95 5.52 24.82 -3.96
CA ASP A 95 5.72 24.34 -5.33
C ASP A 95 7.12 24.71 -5.85
N TRP A 96 7.60 25.90 -5.53
CA TRP A 96 8.99 26.29 -5.81
C TRP A 96 10.01 25.42 -5.07
N ALA A 97 9.76 25.08 -3.82
CA ALA A 97 10.63 24.17 -3.07
C ALA A 97 10.72 22.78 -3.76
N VAL A 98 9.61 22.25 -4.26
CA VAL A 98 9.61 20.97 -5.01
C VAL A 98 10.45 21.09 -6.29
N VAL A 99 10.32 22.19 -7.04
CA VAL A 99 11.12 22.42 -8.26
C VAL A 99 12.61 22.51 -7.94
N VAL A 100 12.98 23.24 -6.88
CA VAL A 100 14.38 23.34 -6.43
C VAL A 100 14.92 21.96 -6.04
N TRP A 101 14.12 21.17 -5.33
CA TRP A 101 14.52 19.81 -4.93
C TRP A 101 14.69 18.89 -6.14
N TYR A 102 13.87 19.02 -7.19
CA TYR A 102 14.10 18.33 -8.46
C TYR A 102 15.42 18.77 -9.10
N GLY A 103 15.73 20.07 -9.11
CA GLY A 103 17.01 20.57 -9.64
C GLY A 103 18.21 20.01 -8.89
N ILE A 104 18.20 20.03 -7.56
CA ILE A 104 19.24 19.43 -6.71
C ILE A 104 19.32 17.92 -6.96
N GLY A 105 18.18 17.25 -7.03
CA GLY A 105 18.13 15.80 -7.27
C GLY A 105 18.68 15.41 -8.65
N MET A 106 18.33 16.12 -9.70
CA MET A 106 18.88 15.88 -11.04
C MET A 106 20.40 16.10 -11.08
N TYR A 107 20.90 17.09 -10.34
CA TYR A 107 22.33 17.32 -10.18
C TYR A 107 23.02 16.12 -9.49
N GLY A 108 22.42 15.60 -8.40
CA GLY A 108 22.92 14.40 -7.72
C GLY A 108 22.89 13.14 -8.60
N ILE A 109 21.81 12.95 -9.39
CA ILE A 109 21.71 11.83 -10.32
C ILE A 109 22.78 11.92 -11.39
N TYR A 110 22.97 13.10 -11.99
CA TYR A 110 23.99 13.32 -13.02
C TYR A 110 25.40 12.97 -12.51
N TRP A 111 25.80 13.54 -11.37
CA TRP A 111 27.11 13.27 -10.80
C TRP A 111 27.27 11.82 -10.33
N GLY A 112 26.24 11.21 -9.79
CA GLY A 112 26.27 9.81 -9.41
C GLY A 112 26.43 8.87 -10.62
N VAL A 113 25.82 9.19 -11.76
CA VAL A 113 26.06 8.44 -13.01
C VAL A 113 27.50 8.59 -13.48
N VAL A 114 28.05 9.82 -13.43
CA VAL A 114 29.42 10.08 -13.87
C VAL A 114 30.46 9.41 -12.97
N GLU A 115 30.25 9.44 -11.66
CA GLU A 115 31.20 8.98 -10.65
C GLU A 115 31.11 7.48 -10.38
N TYR A 116 29.90 6.94 -10.31
CA TYR A 116 29.64 5.60 -9.79
C TYR A 116 29.27 4.57 -10.86
N ILE A 117 28.88 4.96 -12.06
CA ILE A 117 28.57 3.98 -13.11
C ILE A 117 29.76 3.77 -14.02
N PRO A 118 30.39 2.59 -14.00
CA PRO A 118 31.47 2.28 -14.93
C PRO A 118 30.90 2.09 -16.35
N LEU A 119 31.06 3.07 -17.21
CA LEU A 119 30.52 3.04 -18.58
C LEU A 119 31.04 1.85 -19.41
N ASN A 120 32.20 1.28 -19.04
CA ASN A 120 32.79 0.13 -19.73
C ASN A 120 32.23 -1.21 -19.28
N ASP A 121 31.64 -1.27 -18.07
CA ASP A 121 31.03 -2.47 -17.52
C ASP A 121 29.87 -2.07 -16.57
N VAL A 122 28.73 -1.81 -17.16
CA VAL A 122 27.52 -1.44 -16.38
C VAL A 122 27.07 -2.56 -15.44
N THR A 123 27.46 -3.82 -15.70
CA THR A 123 27.09 -4.94 -14.84
C THR A 123 27.86 -4.97 -13.51
N ALA A 124 28.99 -4.29 -13.44
CA ALA A 124 29.76 -4.14 -12.20
C ALA A 124 28.97 -3.46 -11.08
N VAL A 125 27.93 -2.68 -11.43
CA VAL A 125 27.00 -2.05 -10.49
C VAL A 125 26.33 -3.08 -9.57
N LEU A 126 26.09 -4.29 -10.06
CA LEU A 126 25.44 -5.37 -9.29
C LEU A 126 26.37 -6.01 -8.23
N SER A 127 27.67 -5.74 -8.32
CA SER A 127 28.69 -6.28 -7.41
C SER A 127 29.20 -5.27 -6.38
N TYR A 128 28.61 -4.09 -6.28
CA TYR A 128 29.04 -3.08 -5.31
C TYR A 128 28.89 -3.58 -3.86
N PRO A 129 29.92 -3.38 -3.03
CA PRO A 129 29.83 -3.71 -1.61
C PRO A 129 28.71 -2.91 -0.93
N THR A 130 27.94 -3.56 -0.06
CA THR A 130 26.76 -2.93 0.61
C THR A 130 27.14 -1.73 1.50
N ASN A 131 28.40 -1.59 1.86
CA ASN A 131 28.94 -0.47 2.65
C ASN A 131 29.64 0.61 1.81
N SER A 132 29.55 0.55 0.47
CA SER A 132 30.16 1.53 -0.40
C SER A 132 29.22 2.73 -0.71
N ASN A 133 29.80 3.86 -1.09
CA ASN A 133 29.06 5.05 -1.53
C ASN A 133 28.24 4.78 -2.79
N GLU A 134 28.81 4.03 -3.74
CA GLU A 134 28.20 3.64 -4.99
C GLU A 134 26.91 2.84 -4.74
N TYR A 135 26.99 1.87 -3.84
CA TYR A 135 25.83 1.06 -3.45
C TYR A 135 24.75 1.93 -2.77
N MET A 136 25.14 2.80 -1.85
CA MET A 136 24.19 3.68 -1.15
C MET A 136 23.50 4.66 -2.11
N TRP A 137 24.26 5.22 -3.05
CA TRP A 137 23.69 6.07 -4.08
C TRP A 137 22.74 5.30 -5.00
N LEU A 138 23.14 4.11 -5.48
CA LEU A 138 22.30 3.27 -6.32
C LEU A 138 21.01 2.89 -5.62
N GLN A 139 21.11 2.47 -4.37
CA GLN A 139 19.97 2.16 -3.51
C GLN A 139 19.00 3.35 -3.41
N THR A 140 19.54 4.55 -3.21
CA THR A 140 18.74 5.78 -3.16
C THR A 140 18.07 6.07 -4.50
N LEU A 141 18.79 5.93 -5.60
CA LEU A 141 18.26 6.11 -6.96
C LEU A 141 17.12 5.12 -7.25
N MET A 142 17.24 3.86 -6.83
CA MET A 142 16.26 2.81 -7.07
C MET A 142 14.91 3.03 -6.37
N VAL A 143 14.85 3.92 -5.38
CA VAL A 143 13.56 4.31 -4.77
C VAL A 143 12.67 5.06 -5.77
N ILE A 144 13.24 5.78 -6.73
CA ILE A 144 12.47 6.53 -7.75
C ILE A 144 11.61 5.59 -8.62
N PRO A 145 12.18 4.56 -9.29
CA PRO A 145 11.37 3.61 -10.06
C PRO A 145 10.37 2.84 -9.19
N ILE A 146 10.71 2.50 -7.95
CA ILE A 146 9.76 1.87 -7.00
C ILE A 146 8.54 2.79 -6.78
N MET A 147 8.78 4.06 -6.45
CA MET A 147 7.69 5.03 -6.27
C MET A 147 6.91 5.27 -7.56
N PHE A 148 7.59 5.28 -8.70
CA PHE A 148 6.93 5.40 -10.00
C PHE A 148 5.96 4.23 -10.23
N PHE A 149 6.38 3.01 -9.95
CA PHE A 149 5.54 1.82 -10.03
C PHE A 149 4.29 1.93 -9.15
N ILE A 150 4.46 2.33 -7.88
CA ILE A 150 3.35 2.51 -6.94
C ILE A 150 2.38 3.58 -7.44
N LYS A 151 2.89 4.75 -7.90
CA LYS A 151 2.05 5.83 -8.42
C LYS A 151 1.34 5.45 -9.72
N MET A 152 2.01 4.68 -10.58
CA MET A 152 1.41 4.16 -11.80
C MET A 152 0.30 3.15 -11.48
N ALA A 153 0.55 2.21 -10.57
CA ALA A 153 -0.46 1.26 -10.10
C ALA A 153 -1.69 1.98 -9.49
N TRP A 154 -1.45 3.07 -8.76
CA TRP A 154 -2.54 3.91 -8.25
C TRP A 154 -3.30 4.62 -9.40
N LYS A 155 -2.61 5.21 -10.36
CA LYS A 155 -3.22 5.88 -11.52
C LYS A 155 -4.01 4.90 -12.40
N LEU A 156 -3.52 3.69 -12.57
CA LEU A 156 -4.19 2.60 -13.31
C LEU A 156 -5.31 1.93 -12.51
N ARG A 157 -5.57 2.37 -11.27
CA ARG A 157 -6.57 1.80 -10.36
C ARG A 157 -6.31 0.34 -9.97
N LEU A 158 -5.09 -0.14 -10.06
CA LEU A 158 -4.67 -1.42 -9.48
C LEU A 158 -4.62 -1.30 -7.94
N ILE A 159 -4.22 -0.13 -7.44
CA ILE A 159 -4.38 0.28 -6.05
C ILE A 159 -5.54 1.27 -6.01
N HIS A 160 -6.65 0.88 -5.39
CA HIS A 160 -7.89 1.67 -5.40
C HIS A 160 -7.89 2.82 -4.39
N GLY A 161 -7.21 2.64 -3.25
CA GLY A 161 -7.16 3.61 -2.16
C GLY A 161 -6.00 4.60 -2.28
N GLY A 162 -6.28 5.90 -2.26
CA GLY A 162 -5.21 6.91 -2.16
C GLY A 162 -4.43 6.84 -0.84
N ALA A 163 -5.04 6.32 0.22
CA ALA A 163 -4.37 6.03 1.49
C ALA A 163 -3.37 4.88 1.34
N ASP A 164 -3.75 3.83 0.62
CA ASP A 164 -2.93 2.63 0.38
C ASP A 164 -1.67 2.98 -0.42
N ALA A 165 -1.84 3.75 -1.51
CA ALA A 165 -0.70 4.22 -2.30
C ALA A 165 0.28 5.06 -1.47
N LYS A 166 -0.23 5.95 -0.59
CA LYS A 166 0.61 6.77 0.30
C LYS A 166 1.31 5.93 1.36
N ALA A 167 0.65 4.90 1.87
CA ALA A 167 1.24 3.93 2.78
C ALA A 167 2.46 3.24 2.13
N LEU A 168 2.31 2.75 0.90
CA LEU A 168 3.42 2.11 0.19
C LEU A 168 4.54 3.10 -0.14
N LEU A 169 4.22 4.34 -0.55
CA LEU A 169 5.22 5.39 -0.76
C LEU A 169 5.96 5.74 0.54
N PHE A 170 5.26 5.76 1.68
CA PHE A 170 5.88 5.94 2.98
C PHE A 170 6.87 4.81 3.30
N VAL A 171 6.50 3.55 3.05
CA VAL A 171 7.40 2.40 3.26
C VAL A 171 8.64 2.49 2.37
N ALA A 172 8.50 2.89 1.11
CA ALA A 172 9.65 3.07 0.21
C ALA A 172 10.65 4.12 0.69
N VAL A 173 10.20 5.14 1.45
CA VAL A 173 11.08 6.14 2.10
C VAL A 173 11.62 5.63 3.42
N LEU A 174 10.77 4.96 4.24
CA LEU A 174 11.15 4.48 5.56
C LEU A 174 12.19 3.35 5.46
N ILE A 175 12.00 2.43 4.50
CA ILE A 175 12.82 1.23 4.31
C ILE A 175 13.23 1.16 2.84
N PRO A 176 14.20 1.99 2.40
CA PRO A 176 14.62 2.03 1.01
C PRO A 176 15.30 0.72 0.55
N SER A 177 15.85 -0.04 1.48
CA SER A 177 16.46 -1.36 1.23
C SER A 177 16.45 -2.23 2.48
N TRP A 178 16.83 -3.51 2.31
CA TRP A 178 16.96 -4.47 3.39
C TRP A 178 18.24 -4.28 4.25
N VAL A 179 19.19 -3.49 3.81
CA VAL A 179 20.53 -3.39 4.47
C VAL A 179 20.43 -2.97 5.93
N THR A 180 19.55 -2.02 6.24
CA THR A 180 19.30 -1.57 7.63
C THR A 180 18.05 -2.19 8.24
N PHE A 181 17.32 -2.97 7.48
CA PHE A 181 16.14 -3.70 7.92
C PHE A 181 16.35 -5.17 7.60
N VAL A 182 17.24 -5.79 8.34
CA VAL A 182 17.56 -7.21 8.15
C VAL A 182 16.40 -8.04 8.71
N PRO A 183 15.71 -8.83 7.89
CA PRO A 183 14.71 -9.76 8.38
C PRO A 183 15.33 -10.81 9.27
N VAL A 184 14.54 -11.36 10.18
CA VAL A 184 15.02 -12.39 11.12
C VAL A 184 15.45 -13.66 10.38
N ASN A 185 14.82 -13.95 9.22
CA ASN A 185 15.10 -15.14 8.41
C ASN A 185 15.03 -14.84 6.92
N GLY A 186 15.87 -15.52 6.15
CA GLY A 186 15.80 -15.59 4.69
C GLY A 186 16.61 -14.54 3.93
N ASP A 187 16.84 -14.84 2.64
CA ASP A 187 17.43 -13.92 1.69
C ASP A 187 16.38 -12.95 1.14
N THR A 188 16.82 -11.94 0.41
CA THR A 188 15.96 -10.88 -0.10
C THR A 188 16.06 -10.76 -1.61
N PHE A 189 14.94 -10.90 -2.31
CA PHE A 189 14.84 -10.83 -3.78
C PHE A 189 14.11 -9.58 -4.26
N VAL A 190 13.15 -9.08 -3.47
CA VAL A 190 12.36 -7.90 -3.84
C VAL A 190 12.52 -6.75 -2.85
N PRO A 191 12.33 -5.49 -3.27
CA PRO A 191 12.35 -4.34 -2.37
C PRO A 191 11.35 -4.51 -1.21
N PRO A 192 11.66 -3.98 -0.01
CA PRO A 192 10.82 -4.15 1.19
C PRO A 192 9.36 -3.77 1.00
N VAL A 193 9.07 -2.73 0.24
CA VAL A 193 7.70 -2.30 -0.03
C VAL A 193 6.90 -3.32 -0.83
N PHE A 194 7.53 -4.03 -1.77
CA PHE A 194 6.86 -5.09 -2.52
C PHE A 194 6.71 -6.36 -1.69
N ALA A 195 7.71 -6.69 -0.86
CA ALA A 195 7.57 -7.77 0.12
C ALA A 195 6.38 -7.53 1.06
N LEU A 196 6.23 -6.30 1.56
CA LEU A 196 5.08 -5.92 2.37
C LEU A 196 3.75 -6.04 1.62
N LEU A 197 3.72 -5.62 0.35
CA LEU A 197 2.53 -5.75 -0.49
C LEU A 197 2.14 -7.21 -0.70
N VAL A 198 3.11 -8.10 -0.90
CA VAL A 198 2.85 -9.56 -1.02
C VAL A 198 2.33 -10.14 0.28
N TRP A 199 2.96 -9.84 1.43
CA TRP A 199 2.46 -10.29 2.75
C TRP A 199 1.06 -9.77 3.04
N GLY A 200 0.77 -8.50 2.77
CA GLY A 200 -0.57 -7.93 2.89
C GLY A 200 -1.57 -8.60 1.94
N GLY A 201 -1.14 -8.88 0.71
CA GLY A 201 -1.94 -9.57 -0.30
C GLY A 201 -2.32 -11.00 0.10
N LEU A 202 -1.44 -11.75 0.78
CA LEU A 202 -1.75 -13.09 1.28
C LEU A 202 -2.97 -13.11 2.20
N GLY A 203 -3.18 -12.05 3.00
CA GLY A 203 -4.38 -11.89 3.81
C GLY A 203 -5.67 -11.86 2.97
N PHE A 204 -5.62 -11.27 1.78
CA PHE A 204 -6.76 -11.26 0.86
C PHE A 204 -7.07 -12.64 0.28
N PHE A 205 -6.07 -13.49 0.06
CA PHE A 205 -6.30 -14.86 -0.40
C PHE A 205 -6.98 -15.74 0.67
N LEU A 206 -6.77 -15.43 1.95
CA LEU A 206 -7.44 -16.13 3.05
C LEU A 206 -8.86 -15.64 3.30
N LEU A 207 -9.22 -14.46 2.82
CA LEU A 207 -10.53 -13.87 3.01
C LEU A 207 -11.68 -14.72 2.45
N PRO A 208 -11.64 -15.21 1.17
CA PRO A 208 -12.69 -16.06 0.65
C PRO A 208 -12.89 -17.32 1.48
N LEU A 209 -11.81 -17.94 1.96
CA LEU A 209 -11.89 -19.12 2.82
C LEU A 209 -12.61 -18.81 4.14
N SER A 210 -12.26 -17.68 4.77
CA SER A 210 -12.93 -17.26 6.01
C SER A 210 -14.42 -16.96 5.80
N LEU A 211 -14.78 -16.37 4.65
CA LEU A 211 -16.17 -16.10 4.30
C LEU A 211 -16.97 -17.39 4.06
N ILE A 212 -16.39 -18.37 3.35
CA ILE A 212 -17.00 -19.68 3.16
C ILE A 212 -17.28 -20.33 4.52
N LEU A 213 -16.30 -20.39 5.42
CA LEU A 213 -16.44 -20.97 6.74
C LEU A 213 -17.52 -20.24 7.57
N HIS A 214 -17.53 -18.92 7.53
CA HIS A 214 -18.53 -18.10 8.20
C HIS A 214 -19.94 -18.37 7.66
N ASN A 215 -20.11 -18.34 6.34
CA ASN A 215 -21.43 -18.58 5.72
C ASN A 215 -21.97 -20.00 5.96
N ILE A 216 -21.09 -21.00 6.06
CA ILE A 216 -21.48 -22.36 6.42
C ILE A 216 -21.90 -22.41 7.90
N ALA A 217 -21.12 -21.79 8.80
CA ALA A 217 -21.40 -21.76 10.24
C ALA A 217 -22.74 -21.05 10.57
N ASP A 218 -23.05 -19.98 9.86
CA ASP A 218 -24.25 -19.17 10.05
C ASP A 218 -25.47 -19.69 9.25
N ASN A 219 -25.35 -20.83 8.56
CA ASN A 219 -26.40 -21.41 7.72
C ASN A 219 -26.95 -20.43 6.65
N ASN A 220 -26.08 -19.60 6.10
CA ASN A 220 -26.43 -18.64 5.03
C ASN A 220 -26.68 -19.33 3.67
N VAL A 221 -26.27 -20.57 3.50
CA VAL A 221 -26.47 -21.37 2.29
C VAL A 221 -27.82 -22.08 2.38
N LYS A 222 -28.84 -21.48 1.78
CA LYS A 222 -30.21 -22.02 1.76
C LYS A 222 -30.56 -22.69 0.42
N SER A 223 -29.88 -22.32 -0.67
CA SER A 223 -30.11 -22.79 -2.01
C SER A 223 -28.80 -23.11 -2.74
N PHE A 224 -28.91 -23.76 -3.90
CA PHE A 224 -27.74 -24.05 -4.74
C PHE A 224 -27.13 -22.78 -5.35
N ASP A 225 -27.95 -21.76 -5.59
CA ASP A 225 -27.51 -20.46 -6.13
C ASP A 225 -26.67 -19.70 -5.10
N ASP A 226 -26.89 -19.89 -3.81
CA ASP A 226 -26.11 -19.26 -2.73
C ASP A 226 -24.64 -19.68 -2.75
N ILE A 227 -24.29 -20.85 -3.31
CA ILE A 227 -22.92 -21.35 -3.41
C ILE A 227 -22.03 -20.38 -4.19
N THR A 228 -22.61 -19.69 -5.16
CA THR A 228 -21.85 -18.68 -5.95
C THR A 228 -21.53 -17.42 -5.16
N MET A 229 -22.22 -17.17 -4.04
CA MET A 229 -22.09 -15.96 -3.23
C MET A 229 -21.16 -16.15 -2.03
N ILE A 230 -21.05 -17.35 -1.46
CA ILE A 230 -20.41 -17.61 -0.15
C ILE A 230 -18.93 -17.25 -0.06
N TRP A 231 -18.21 -17.16 -1.18
CA TRP A 231 -16.79 -16.89 -1.20
C TRP A 231 -16.43 -15.39 -1.20
N HIS A 232 -17.40 -14.49 -1.46
CA HIS A 232 -17.15 -13.04 -1.54
C HIS A 232 -18.23 -12.18 -0.84
N ALA A 233 -19.35 -12.76 -0.43
CA ALA A 233 -20.47 -12.08 0.19
C ALA A 233 -20.91 -12.79 1.49
N THR A 234 -21.72 -12.13 2.30
CA THR A 234 -22.37 -12.68 3.48
C THR A 234 -23.79 -12.13 3.55
N ARG A 235 -24.71 -12.85 4.21
CA ARG A 235 -26.06 -12.32 4.49
C ARG A 235 -26.01 -11.35 5.65
N MET A 236 -26.79 -10.28 5.57
CA MET A 236 -26.88 -9.25 6.58
C MET A 236 -28.34 -8.79 6.71
N PRO A 237 -28.87 -8.61 7.94
CA PRO A 237 -30.20 -8.02 8.13
C PRO A 237 -30.34 -6.67 7.43
N LEU A 238 -31.48 -6.41 6.79
CA LEU A 238 -31.71 -5.18 6.04
C LEU A 238 -31.51 -3.92 6.88
N ASP A 239 -31.86 -3.98 8.17
CA ASP A 239 -31.75 -2.85 9.09
C ASP A 239 -30.30 -2.46 9.40
N GLU A 240 -29.35 -3.39 9.26
CA GLU A 240 -27.94 -3.15 9.53
C GLU A 240 -27.17 -2.62 8.32
N ILE A 241 -27.70 -2.75 7.10
CA ILE A 241 -26.99 -2.44 5.85
C ILE A 241 -26.59 -0.97 5.79
N THR A 242 -27.48 -0.04 6.25
CA THR A 242 -27.20 1.40 6.19
C THR A 242 -26.12 1.88 7.13
N ASP A 243 -25.87 1.13 8.20
CA ASP A 243 -24.88 1.50 9.24
C ASP A 243 -23.53 0.81 9.04
N ASN A 244 -23.47 -0.10 8.08
CA ASN A 244 -22.25 -0.85 7.75
C ASN A 244 -21.63 -0.41 6.41
N PHE A 245 -20.30 -0.55 6.31
CA PHE A 245 -19.56 -0.27 5.05
C PHE A 245 -19.63 -1.48 4.12
N VAL A 246 -20.79 -1.66 3.49
CA VAL A 246 -21.06 -2.78 2.59
C VAL A 246 -21.58 -2.31 1.23
N TRP A 247 -21.60 -3.21 0.26
CA TRP A 247 -22.36 -3.07 -0.98
C TRP A 247 -23.48 -4.10 -0.95
N LEU A 248 -24.71 -3.65 -1.15
CA LEU A 248 -25.86 -4.51 -1.36
C LEU A 248 -25.73 -5.17 -2.74
N LEU A 249 -25.86 -6.48 -2.79
CA LEU A 249 -25.75 -7.30 -3.99
C LEU A 249 -27.10 -7.76 -4.52
N ASP A 250 -28.12 -7.79 -3.66
CA ASP A 250 -29.47 -8.17 -4.01
C ASP A 250 -30.21 -6.93 -4.54
N GLU A 251 -30.97 -7.12 -5.61
CA GLU A 251 -31.86 -6.10 -6.16
C GLU A 251 -33.14 -6.74 -6.71
N VAL A 252 -34.22 -5.97 -6.66
CA VAL A 252 -35.50 -6.39 -7.23
C VAL A 252 -35.50 -6.04 -8.71
N VAL A 253 -35.74 -7.03 -9.55
CA VAL A 253 -35.82 -6.89 -11.01
C VAL A 253 -37.16 -7.39 -11.48
N ILE A 254 -37.79 -6.67 -12.40
CA ILE A 254 -39.05 -7.12 -13.01
C ILE A 254 -38.70 -8.17 -14.08
N SER A 255 -39.17 -9.40 -13.85
CA SER A 255 -39.00 -10.49 -14.81
C SER A 255 -39.75 -10.20 -16.12
N PRO A 256 -39.40 -10.85 -17.25
CA PRO A 256 -40.13 -10.72 -18.53
C PRO A 256 -41.65 -11.01 -18.40
N ASP A 257 -42.03 -11.82 -17.42
CA ASP A 257 -43.41 -12.17 -17.11
C ASP A 257 -44.16 -11.09 -16.29
N GLY A 258 -43.47 -10.00 -15.96
CA GLY A 258 -44.02 -8.85 -15.22
C GLY A 258 -43.99 -9.03 -13.69
N GLU A 259 -43.48 -10.16 -13.18
CA GLU A 259 -43.38 -10.40 -11.75
C GLU A 259 -42.05 -9.88 -11.18
N PRO A 260 -42.07 -9.23 -9.98
CA PRO A 260 -40.83 -8.84 -9.30
C PRO A 260 -40.08 -10.07 -8.80
N THR A 261 -38.79 -10.16 -9.10
CA THR A 261 -37.90 -11.24 -8.65
C THR A 261 -36.64 -10.66 -8.05
N ILE A 262 -36.06 -11.36 -7.07
CA ILE A 262 -34.80 -10.97 -6.44
C ILE A 262 -33.65 -11.59 -7.21
N VAL A 263 -32.71 -10.76 -7.61
CA VAL A 263 -31.48 -11.21 -8.32
C VAL A 263 -30.27 -10.76 -7.53
N SER A 264 -29.39 -11.72 -7.20
CA SER A 264 -28.13 -11.45 -6.53
C SER A 264 -27.01 -11.24 -7.55
N SER A 265 -26.37 -10.08 -7.52
CA SER A 265 -25.24 -9.76 -8.40
C SER A 265 -23.94 -10.30 -7.83
N LEU A 266 -23.12 -10.97 -8.65
CA LEU A 266 -21.78 -11.43 -8.27
C LEU A 266 -20.77 -10.30 -8.12
N GLN A 267 -21.07 -9.11 -8.63
CA GLN A 267 -20.17 -7.97 -8.61
C GLN A 267 -20.80 -6.79 -7.89
N PRO A 268 -20.03 -6.07 -7.08
CA PRO A 268 -20.52 -4.85 -6.47
C PRO A 268 -20.83 -3.79 -7.55
N PRO A 269 -21.74 -2.85 -7.29
CA PRO A 269 -22.09 -1.80 -8.23
C PRO A 269 -20.86 -0.96 -8.58
N LYS A 270 -20.71 -0.62 -9.86
CA LYS A 270 -19.57 0.20 -10.38
C LYS A 270 -19.44 1.56 -9.69
N LYS A 271 -20.55 2.11 -9.21
CA LYS A 271 -20.61 3.36 -8.46
C LYS A 271 -21.28 3.06 -7.11
N SER A 272 -20.68 3.53 -6.04
CA SER A 272 -21.34 3.43 -4.72
C SER A 272 -22.67 4.18 -4.77
N PRO A 273 -23.79 3.52 -4.42
CA PRO A 273 -25.08 4.19 -4.35
C PRO A 273 -25.04 5.28 -3.27
N THR A 274 -25.85 6.32 -3.46
CA THR A 274 -26.10 7.28 -2.41
C THR A 274 -26.90 6.62 -1.28
N ARG A 275 -26.94 7.27 -0.10
CA ARG A 275 -27.72 6.73 1.01
C ARG A 275 -29.21 6.62 0.66
N GLU A 276 -29.73 7.57 -0.11
CA GLU A 276 -31.12 7.58 -0.56
C GLU A 276 -31.41 6.43 -1.53
N GLU A 277 -30.55 6.23 -2.54
CA GLU A 277 -30.67 5.11 -3.49
C GLU A 277 -30.59 3.75 -2.76
N LEU A 278 -29.73 3.63 -1.74
CA LEU A 278 -29.61 2.42 -0.95
C LEU A 278 -30.88 2.16 -0.13
N MET A 279 -31.47 3.18 0.49
CA MET A 279 -32.71 3.06 1.25
C MET A 279 -33.88 2.63 0.37
N ILE A 280 -33.98 3.15 -0.85
CA ILE A 280 -35.01 2.73 -1.83
C ILE A 280 -34.87 1.23 -2.11
N LYS A 281 -33.66 0.75 -2.43
CA LYS A 281 -33.44 -0.69 -2.69
C LYS A 281 -33.75 -1.58 -1.47
N ILE A 282 -33.42 -1.13 -0.28
CA ILE A 282 -33.77 -1.85 0.95
C ILE A 282 -35.28 -1.94 1.12
N GLU A 283 -36.01 -0.86 0.83
CA GLU A 283 -37.48 -0.87 0.96
C GLU A 283 -38.14 -1.76 -0.10
N GLU A 284 -37.60 -1.79 -1.33
CA GLU A 284 -38.03 -2.72 -2.38
C GLU A 284 -37.86 -4.18 -1.94
N LEU A 285 -36.71 -4.56 -1.32
CA LEU A 285 -36.49 -5.89 -0.77
C LEU A 285 -37.44 -6.21 0.40
N ARG A 286 -37.74 -5.22 1.23
CA ARG A 286 -38.67 -5.35 2.37
C ARG A 286 -40.11 -5.62 1.91
N LEU A 287 -40.51 -5.00 0.78
CA LEU A 287 -41.83 -5.26 0.18
C LEU A 287 -41.93 -6.69 -0.42
N MET A 288 -40.82 -7.36 -0.62
CA MET A 288 -40.73 -8.76 -1.04
C MET A 288 -40.60 -9.75 0.16
N ASP A 289 -40.91 -9.32 1.37
CA ASP A 289 -40.79 -10.09 2.62
C ASP A 289 -39.39 -10.66 2.88
N VAL A 290 -38.34 -9.94 2.44
CA VAL A 290 -36.94 -10.29 2.68
C VAL A 290 -36.48 -9.70 4.02
N GLU A 291 -35.92 -10.53 4.89
CA GLU A 291 -35.35 -10.08 6.18
C GLU A 291 -33.84 -9.81 6.09
N ASP A 292 -33.11 -10.58 5.29
CA ASP A 292 -31.67 -10.50 5.10
C ASP A 292 -31.30 -10.47 3.60
N ALA A 293 -30.24 -9.77 3.26
CA ALA A 293 -29.76 -9.67 1.88
C ALA A 293 -28.28 -9.99 1.76
N TRP A 294 -27.85 -10.45 0.58
CA TRP A 294 -26.44 -10.62 0.25
C TRP A 294 -25.73 -9.28 0.14
N VAL A 295 -24.66 -9.15 0.93
CA VAL A 295 -23.81 -7.96 0.93
C VAL A 295 -22.34 -8.36 0.83
N THR A 296 -21.53 -7.52 0.18
CA THR A 296 -20.08 -7.65 0.25
C THR A 296 -19.47 -6.50 1.05
N LYS A 297 -18.57 -6.82 1.99
CA LYS A 297 -17.91 -5.81 2.83
C LYS A 297 -16.90 -5.03 2.02
N LYS A 298 -16.81 -3.72 2.27
CA LYS A 298 -15.73 -2.86 1.75
C LYS A 298 -14.51 -3.07 2.62
N TYR A 299 -13.62 -3.99 2.23
CA TYR A 299 -12.44 -4.31 3.03
C TYR A 299 -11.36 -3.22 2.89
N PRO A 300 -10.87 -2.64 4.01
CA PRO A 300 -9.78 -1.67 3.98
C PRO A 300 -8.43 -2.38 3.78
N LEU A 301 -7.69 -2.03 2.74
CA LEU A 301 -6.41 -2.67 2.43
C LEU A 301 -5.40 -2.53 3.57
N LEU A 302 -5.36 -1.38 4.25
CA LEU A 302 -4.44 -1.14 5.36
C LEU A 302 -4.62 -2.09 6.53
N SER A 303 -5.85 -2.62 6.75
CA SER A 303 -6.10 -3.64 7.78
C SER A 303 -5.45 -4.99 7.46
N TYR A 304 -5.14 -5.26 6.20
CA TYR A 304 -4.40 -6.47 5.78
C TYR A 304 -2.90 -6.21 5.66
N ILE A 305 -2.51 -5.01 5.23
CA ILE A 305 -1.09 -4.63 5.18
C ILE A 305 -0.49 -4.57 6.59
N PHE A 306 -1.25 -4.15 7.61
CA PHE A 306 -0.73 -4.08 8.98
C PHE A 306 -0.25 -5.45 9.52
N PRO A 307 -1.02 -6.55 9.49
CA PRO A 307 -0.48 -7.88 9.80
C PRO A 307 0.70 -8.25 8.90
N GLY A 308 0.67 -7.87 7.62
CA GLY A 308 1.78 -8.05 6.69
C GLY A 308 3.09 -7.40 7.15
N THR A 309 3.03 -6.27 7.91
CA THR A 309 4.23 -5.67 8.50
C THR A 309 4.88 -6.58 9.53
N ILE A 310 4.08 -7.27 10.33
CA ILE A 310 4.55 -8.21 11.34
C ILE A 310 5.20 -9.43 10.66
N LEU A 311 4.52 -9.98 9.66
CA LEU A 311 5.07 -11.11 8.88
C LEU A 311 6.40 -10.73 8.21
N MET A 312 6.48 -9.54 7.60
CA MET A 312 7.70 -9.04 6.97
C MET A 312 8.86 -8.88 7.99
N ILE A 313 8.58 -8.44 9.21
CA ILE A 313 9.61 -8.30 10.27
C ILE A 313 10.18 -9.68 10.67
N PHE A 314 9.32 -10.69 10.81
CA PHE A 314 9.75 -12.01 11.27
C PHE A 314 10.26 -12.91 10.15
N PHE A 315 9.66 -12.83 8.98
CA PHE A 315 9.92 -13.75 7.86
C PHE A 315 10.67 -13.11 6.69
N GLY A 316 10.80 -11.78 6.66
CA GLY A 316 11.50 -11.07 5.59
C GLY A 316 10.76 -11.11 4.25
N ASP A 317 11.46 -11.52 3.20
CA ASP A 317 10.95 -11.54 1.83
C ASP A 317 10.08 -12.78 1.57
N PRO A 318 8.79 -12.63 1.24
CA PRO A 318 7.91 -13.77 0.94
C PRO A 318 8.31 -14.54 -0.30
N ILE A 319 9.01 -13.90 -1.26
CA ILE A 319 9.47 -14.57 -2.47
C ILE A 319 10.55 -15.59 -2.15
N TRP A 320 11.45 -15.28 -1.21
CA TRP A 320 12.42 -16.25 -0.72
C TRP A 320 11.75 -17.51 -0.18
N TRP A 321 10.70 -17.37 0.62
CA TRP A 321 9.98 -18.52 1.16
C TRP A 321 9.29 -19.35 0.08
N ILE A 322 8.69 -18.69 -0.93
CA ILE A 322 8.06 -19.37 -2.07
C ILE A 322 9.12 -20.19 -2.82
N LEU A 323 10.29 -19.62 -3.10
CA LEU A 323 11.38 -20.30 -3.80
C LEU A 323 11.96 -21.45 -2.95
N TYR A 324 12.15 -21.23 -1.66
CA TYR A 324 12.62 -22.24 -0.73
C TYR A 324 11.70 -23.46 -0.68
N PHE A 325 10.40 -23.27 -0.52
CA PHE A 325 9.42 -24.37 -0.54
C PHE A 325 9.27 -25.04 -1.92
N ALA A 326 9.56 -24.32 -2.98
CA ALA A 326 9.61 -24.88 -4.34
C ALA A 326 10.92 -25.63 -4.63
N GLY A 327 11.89 -25.63 -3.71
CA GLY A 327 13.22 -26.25 -3.90
C GLY A 327 14.11 -25.46 -4.88
N LEU A 328 13.87 -24.15 -5.03
CA LEU A 328 14.58 -23.26 -5.96
C LEU A 328 15.51 -22.27 -5.26
N ALA A 329 15.52 -22.22 -3.92
CA ALA A 329 16.38 -21.37 -3.08
C ALA A 329 17.12 -22.19 -2.04
#